data_eeb49b630a3406852770a1020f616fbb
#
_entry.id   eeb49b630a3406852770a1020f616fbb
#
_cell.length_a   1.000
_cell.length_b   1.000
_cell.length_c   1.000
_cell.angle_alpha   90.00
_cell.angle_beta   90.00
_cell.angle_gamma   90.00
#
_symmetry.space_group_name_H-M   'P 1'
#
loop_
_entity.id
_entity.type
_entity.pdbx_description
1 polymer ?
#
loop_
_entity_poly.entity_id
_entity_poly.type
_entity_poly.pdbx_seq_one_letter_code
_entity_poly.pdbx_strand_id
1 'polypeptide(L)'
;MSKENGESQFGFKDKAKAEETLTLLEEHDMQYRKLTVRGLLGRAKRVLTMTKAEEKIKNIKEAMEVFENWLEENGGGSSNKNTKTDSNDKVDTVPGLGFKDKEAAEKTLKILDGRDPDYQKLAVKGLIGSSKRVLGGTKSEDKIKAIKEGVAVLEDFLEKFELENRSKLNFAYLAHSIIASFPKPSNKLAAEFVDVYGGRAKGNYKHLRTLYPKDNDSLTWDIVRNQEVKLLKEKIAKNSAKLFGEDGSPTEDHLNMIYWAYSPQTDKVKSFAEKNKTKGEKRKSSAPSSDSSSDSEEEQKKSKKRRS
;
A
#
# COMPACT_ATOMS: atom_id res chain seq x y z
N MET A 1 50.04 28.17 -5.38
CA MET A 1 49.08 27.64 -4.40
C MET A 1 48.35 26.47 -5.04
N SER A 2 48.81 25.26 -4.75
CA SER A 2 48.25 24.00 -5.28
C SER A 2 46.92 23.78 -4.61
N LYS A 3 45.85 23.61 -5.41
CA LYS A 3 44.56 23.13 -4.92
C LYS A 3 44.74 21.67 -4.53
N GLU A 4 44.82 21.37 -3.24
CA GLU A 4 44.61 20.04 -2.72
C GLU A 4 43.20 19.61 -3.11
N ASN A 5 43.11 18.64 -4.03
CA ASN A 5 41.90 17.87 -4.26
C ASN A 5 41.63 17.08 -2.98
N GLY A 6 40.78 17.58 -2.12
CA GLY A 6 40.29 16.83 -0.97
C GLY A 6 39.64 15.53 -1.47
N GLU A 7 40.37 14.42 -1.40
CA GLU A 7 39.77 13.11 -1.60
C GLU A 7 38.63 12.98 -0.60
N SER A 8 37.44 12.73 -1.11
CA SER A 8 36.26 12.48 -0.29
C SER A 8 36.56 11.31 0.66
N GLN A 9 36.51 11.55 1.97
CA GLN A 9 36.77 10.57 3.02
C GLN A 9 35.98 9.29 2.79
N PHE A 10 34.77 9.37 2.24
CA PHE A 10 33.89 8.27 1.89
C PHE A 10 33.90 8.00 0.38
N GLY A 11 34.12 6.75 -0.01
CA GLY A 11 34.27 6.37 -1.42
C GLY A 11 33.72 4.98 -1.74
N PHE A 12 33.70 4.67 -3.07
CA PHE A 12 33.21 3.41 -3.62
C PHE A 12 34.02 2.95 -4.85
N LYS A 13 35.29 3.32 -4.92
CA LYS A 13 36.12 3.01 -6.09
C LYS A 13 36.37 1.50 -6.24
N ASP A 14 36.49 0.80 -5.12
CA ASP A 14 36.72 -0.63 -4.99
C ASP A 14 36.20 -1.15 -3.65
N LYS A 15 36.26 -2.47 -3.44
CA LYS A 15 35.82 -3.15 -2.22
C LYS A 15 36.52 -2.62 -0.98
N ALA A 16 37.85 -2.44 -1.03
CA ALA A 16 38.63 -1.99 0.12
C ALA A 16 38.19 -0.57 0.57
N LYS A 17 37.95 0.34 -0.40
CA LYS A 17 37.47 1.70 -0.07
C LYS A 17 36.04 1.71 0.47
N ALA A 18 35.21 0.76 0.08
CA ALA A 18 33.88 0.62 0.63
C ALA A 18 33.91 0.12 2.09
N GLU A 19 34.77 -0.86 2.41
CA GLU A 19 34.98 -1.36 3.76
C GLU A 19 35.58 -0.28 4.68
N GLU A 20 36.60 0.45 4.21
CA GLU A 20 37.17 1.62 4.93
C GLU A 20 36.10 2.67 5.22
N THR A 21 35.24 2.95 4.23
CA THR A 21 34.14 3.90 4.39
C THR A 21 33.15 3.44 5.46
N LEU A 22 32.82 2.16 5.54
CA LEU A 22 31.93 1.64 6.58
C LEU A 22 32.57 1.76 7.97
N THR A 23 33.86 1.49 8.10
CA THR A 23 34.61 1.66 9.34
C THR A 23 34.62 3.13 9.81
N LEU A 24 34.91 4.06 8.91
CA LEU A 24 34.86 5.50 9.22
C LEU A 24 33.46 5.99 9.61
N LEU A 25 32.42 5.34 9.09
CA LEU A 25 31.05 5.68 9.44
C LEU A 25 30.63 5.14 10.82
N GLU A 26 31.40 4.26 11.47
CA GLU A 26 31.06 3.72 12.79
C GLU A 26 30.98 4.77 13.89
N GLU A 27 31.68 5.88 13.74
CA GLU A 27 31.64 7.02 14.68
C GLU A 27 30.34 7.83 14.58
N HIS A 28 29.51 7.59 13.56
CA HIS A 28 28.28 8.36 13.32
C HIS A 28 27.03 7.56 13.74
N ASP A 29 25.95 8.30 13.97
CA ASP A 29 24.64 7.67 14.29
C ASP A 29 24.12 6.79 13.15
N MET A 30 23.30 5.80 13.47
CA MET A 30 22.82 4.79 12.53
C MET A 30 22.00 5.38 11.37
N GLN A 31 21.30 6.50 11.57
CA GLN A 31 20.53 7.15 10.50
C GLN A 31 21.48 7.83 9.49
N TYR A 32 22.46 8.54 9.98
CA TYR A 32 23.48 9.17 9.13
C TYR A 32 24.26 8.11 8.32
N ARG A 33 24.68 7.01 8.97
CA ARG A 33 25.35 5.88 8.32
C ARG A 33 24.51 5.33 7.15
N LYS A 34 23.24 5.02 7.40
CA LYS A 34 22.31 4.51 6.37
C LYS A 34 22.10 5.50 5.23
N LEU A 35 21.95 6.80 5.53
CA LEU A 35 21.75 7.84 4.52
C LEU A 35 22.99 8.00 3.64
N THR A 36 24.19 8.01 4.24
CA THR A 36 25.46 8.14 3.54
C THR A 36 25.71 6.95 2.62
N VAL A 37 25.54 5.72 3.11
CA VAL A 37 25.71 4.50 2.31
C VAL A 37 24.72 4.45 1.14
N ARG A 38 23.45 4.82 1.34
CA ARG A 38 22.47 4.93 0.24
C ARG A 38 22.89 5.98 -0.79
N GLY A 39 23.43 7.10 -0.34
CA GLY A 39 23.96 8.16 -1.22
C GLY A 39 25.15 7.70 -2.05
N LEU A 40 26.07 6.90 -1.46
CA LEU A 40 27.20 6.30 -2.15
C LEU A 40 26.75 5.27 -3.19
N LEU A 41 25.80 4.40 -2.86
CA LEU A 41 25.19 3.44 -3.80
C LEU A 41 24.53 4.15 -4.98
N GLY A 42 23.79 5.23 -4.74
CA GLY A 42 23.18 6.02 -5.81
C GLY A 42 24.21 6.66 -6.75
N ARG A 43 25.32 7.14 -6.21
CA ARG A 43 26.46 7.67 -6.99
C ARG A 43 27.18 6.56 -7.76
N ALA A 44 27.44 5.42 -7.14
CA ALA A 44 28.06 4.27 -7.78
C ALA A 44 27.26 3.77 -8.99
N LYS A 45 25.93 3.62 -8.85
CA LYS A 45 25.00 3.26 -9.95
C LYS A 45 25.09 4.24 -11.12
N ARG A 46 25.16 5.54 -10.83
CA ARG A 46 25.31 6.57 -11.86
C ARG A 46 26.67 6.47 -12.57
N VAL A 47 27.76 6.26 -11.83
CA VAL A 47 29.10 6.11 -12.41
C VAL A 47 29.16 4.86 -13.30
N LEU A 48 28.54 3.75 -12.91
CA LEU A 48 28.46 2.53 -13.72
C LEU A 48 27.80 2.76 -15.08
N THR A 49 26.77 3.61 -15.16
CA THR A 49 26.12 3.90 -16.47
C THR A 49 27.00 4.72 -17.41
N MET A 50 28.02 5.41 -16.89
CA MET A 50 28.91 6.29 -17.65
C MET A 50 30.29 5.67 -17.91
N THR A 51 30.64 4.59 -17.21
CA THR A 51 31.97 3.95 -17.26
C THR A 51 31.97 2.81 -18.27
N LYS A 52 33.00 2.77 -19.15
CA LYS A 52 33.19 1.71 -20.15
C LYS A 52 34.36 0.76 -19.82
N ALA A 53 35.19 1.10 -18.84
CA ALA A 53 36.35 0.30 -18.44
C ALA A 53 35.89 -0.89 -17.57
N GLU A 54 36.07 -2.12 -18.06
CA GLU A 54 35.57 -3.35 -17.43
C GLU A 54 36.10 -3.53 -16.01
N GLU A 55 37.39 -3.26 -15.78
CA GLU A 55 38.02 -3.36 -14.46
C GLU A 55 37.37 -2.39 -13.45
N LYS A 56 37.13 -1.14 -13.86
CA LYS A 56 36.43 -0.17 -13.00
C LYS A 56 34.99 -0.58 -12.70
N ILE A 57 34.31 -1.15 -13.70
CA ILE A 57 32.94 -1.68 -13.55
C ILE A 57 32.93 -2.81 -12.50
N LYS A 58 33.89 -3.73 -12.57
CA LYS A 58 34.03 -4.83 -11.61
C LYS A 58 34.27 -4.29 -10.19
N ASN A 59 35.25 -3.43 -10.01
CA ASN A 59 35.62 -2.86 -8.70
C ASN A 59 34.45 -2.09 -8.06
N ILE A 60 33.73 -1.27 -8.84
CA ILE A 60 32.55 -0.54 -8.34
C ILE A 60 31.41 -1.51 -7.97
N LYS A 61 31.20 -2.59 -8.71
CA LYS A 61 30.18 -3.60 -8.36
C LYS A 61 30.52 -4.30 -7.04
N GLU A 62 31.77 -4.67 -6.82
CA GLU A 62 32.23 -5.27 -5.56
C GLU A 62 32.03 -4.29 -4.38
N ALA A 63 32.36 -3.00 -4.55
CA ALA A 63 32.08 -1.98 -3.55
C ALA A 63 30.58 -1.81 -3.24
N MET A 64 29.74 -1.90 -4.27
CA MET A 64 28.29 -1.82 -4.09
C MET A 64 27.75 -3.03 -3.31
N GLU A 65 28.27 -4.23 -3.55
CA GLU A 65 27.87 -5.43 -2.83
C GLU A 65 28.17 -5.32 -1.33
N VAL A 66 29.33 -4.76 -0.96
CA VAL A 66 29.67 -4.46 0.45
C VAL A 66 28.63 -3.54 1.09
N PHE A 67 28.27 -2.46 0.41
CA PHE A 67 27.28 -1.52 0.95
C PHE A 67 25.87 -2.10 0.98
N GLU A 68 25.47 -2.92 0.01
CA GLU A 68 24.15 -3.57 -0.04
C GLU A 68 24.04 -4.58 1.10
N ASN A 69 25.06 -5.41 1.35
CA ASN A 69 25.08 -6.37 2.44
C ASN A 69 25.01 -5.65 3.81
N TRP A 70 25.80 -4.60 3.99
CA TRP A 70 25.76 -3.81 5.22
C TRP A 70 24.37 -3.21 5.48
N LEU A 71 23.69 -2.70 4.44
CA LEU A 71 22.31 -2.17 4.58
C LEU A 71 21.30 -3.27 4.91
N GLU A 72 21.44 -4.48 4.38
CA GLU A 72 20.58 -5.63 4.70
C GLU A 72 20.74 -6.02 6.18
N GLU A 73 21.96 -6.12 6.68
CA GLU A 73 22.26 -6.47 8.09
C GLU A 73 21.74 -5.43 9.08
N ASN A 74 21.79 -4.16 8.71
CA ASN A 74 21.39 -3.06 9.59
C ASN A 74 19.93 -2.60 9.39
N GLY A 75 19.07 -3.40 8.75
CA GLY A 75 17.65 -3.07 8.55
C GLY A 75 17.42 -1.89 7.60
N GLY A 76 18.35 -1.65 6.69
CA GLY A 76 18.31 -0.58 5.69
C GLY A 76 18.14 -1.07 4.26
N GLY A 77 17.60 -2.26 4.03
CA GLY A 77 17.45 -2.87 2.71
C GLY A 77 16.85 -1.90 1.70
N SER A 78 17.69 -1.42 0.79
CA SER A 78 17.27 -0.62 -0.36
C SER A 78 16.62 -1.57 -1.36
N SER A 79 15.31 -1.47 -1.48
CA SER A 79 14.55 -2.18 -2.51
C SER A 79 14.93 -1.68 -3.90
N ASN A 80 15.98 -2.25 -4.47
CA ASN A 80 16.23 -2.18 -5.92
C ASN A 80 16.98 -3.43 -6.40
N LYS A 81 16.38 -4.60 -6.19
CA LYS A 81 16.74 -5.82 -6.95
C LYS A 81 15.69 -6.03 -8.02
N ASN A 82 16.08 -5.86 -9.28
CA ASN A 82 15.45 -6.52 -10.42
C ASN A 82 15.69 -8.03 -10.26
N THR A 83 15.01 -8.64 -9.34
CA THR A 83 14.83 -10.10 -9.26
C THR A 83 13.34 -10.33 -9.07
N LYS A 84 12.77 -11.12 -9.98
CA LYS A 84 11.47 -11.74 -9.82
C LYS A 84 11.47 -12.50 -8.48
N THR A 85 11.03 -11.86 -7.43
CA THR A 85 10.62 -12.50 -6.18
C THR A 85 9.32 -11.83 -5.78
N ASP A 86 8.33 -12.64 -5.48
CA ASP A 86 7.05 -12.27 -4.94
C ASP A 86 7.22 -11.28 -3.77
N SER A 87 7.27 -10.00 -4.08
CA SER A 87 7.30 -8.93 -3.08
C SER A 87 5.98 -8.17 -3.16
N ASN A 88 5.09 -8.59 -2.30
CA ASN A 88 3.77 -8.03 -2.04
C ASN A 88 3.80 -6.58 -1.47
N ASP A 89 4.96 -5.90 -1.44
CA ASP A 89 5.15 -4.62 -0.75
C ASP A 89 5.29 -3.38 -1.68
N LYS A 90 5.07 -3.52 -3.00
CA LYS A 90 5.15 -2.38 -3.96
C LYS A 90 3.82 -2.04 -4.62
N VAL A 91 2.72 -2.16 -3.92
CA VAL A 91 1.41 -2.24 -4.55
C VAL A 91 0.53 -1.00 -4.33
N ASP A 92 1.11 0.14 -4.03
CA ASP A 92 0.36 1.40 -3.89
C ASP A 92 0.09 2.11 -5.23
N THR A 93 0.82 1.72 -6.30
CA THR A 93 0.74 2.39 -7.59
C THR A 93 0.13 1.47 -8.65
N VAL A 94 -0.90 1.93 -9.32
CA VAL A 94 -1.53 1.21 -10.43
C VAL A 94 -0.56 1.09 -11.60
N PRO A 95 -0.33 -0.12 -12.15
CA PRO A 95 0.55 -0.32 -13.28
C PRO A 95 -0.05 0.22 -14.59
N GLY A 96 0.81 0.49 -15.58
CA GLY A 96 0.39 0.87 -16.94
C GLY A 96 0.08 2.35 -17.15
N LEU A 97 0.29 3.19 -16.15
CA LEU A 97 0.14 4.64 -16.28
C LEU A 97 1.32 5.24 -17.06
N GLY A 98 1.06 6.11 -18.05
CA GLY A 98 2.08 6.70 -18.88
C GLY A 98 1.67 8.02 -19.54
N PHE A 99 2.68 8.71 -20.12
CA PHE A 99 2.53 10.02 -20.77
C PHE A 99 3.43 10.16 -22.01
N LYS A 100 3.97 9.05 -22.53
CA LYS A 100 4.96 9.08 -23.63
C LYS A 100 4.43 9.70 -24.92
N ASP A 101 3.12 9.60 -25.13
CA ASP A 101 2.35 10.10 -26.26
C ASP A 101 0.87 10.27 -25.85
N LYS A 102 0.05 10.79 -26.77
CA LYS A 102 -1.38 11.00 -26.58
C LYS A 102 -2.11 9.69 -26.23
N GLU A 103 -1.80 8.59 -26.94
CA GLU A 103 -2.44 7.30 -26.73
C GLU A 103 -2.16 6.73 -25.32
N ALA A 104 -0.91 6.85 -24.86
CA ALA A 104 -0.54 6.43 -23.50
C ALA A 104 -1.24 7.27 -22.42
N ALA A 105 -1.44 8.56 -22.64
CA ALA A 105 -2.18 9.43 -21.75
C ALA A 105 -3.66 9.07 -21.71
N GLU A 106 -4.31 8.85 -22.86
CA GLU A 106 -5.71 8.42 -22.94
C GLU A 106 -5.91 7.05 -22.30
N LYS A 107 -4.99 6.10 -22.51
CA LYS A 107 -4.99 4.79 -21.83
C LYS A 107 -4.86 4.96 -20.32
N THR A 108 -4.01 5.88 -19.87
CA THR A 108 -3.86 6.20 -18.45
C THR A 108 -5.17 6.67 -17.84
N LEU A 109 -5.91 7.57 -18.50
CA LEU A 109 -7.19 8.06 -18.03
C LEU A 109 -8.24 6.94 -17.96
N LYS A 110 -8.25 6.01 -18.92
CA LYS A 110 -9.11 4.81 -18.87
C LYS A 110 -8.78 3.89 -17.69
N ILE A 111 -7.49 3.70 -17.37
CA ILE A 111 -7.04 2.90 -16.23
C ILE A 111 -7.43 3.57 -14.89
N LEU A 112 -7.46 4.90 -14.86
CA LEU A 112 -7.81 5.67 -13.68
C LEU A 112 -9.32 5.83 -13.47
N ASP A 113 -10.12 5.56 -14.49
CA ASP A 113 -11.58 5.70 -14.41
C ASP A 113 -12.19 4.76 -13.35
N GLY A 114 -13.22 5.25 -12.65
CA GLY A 114 -13.87 4.53 -11.56
C GLY A 114 -13.08 4.46 -10.24
N ARG A 115 -11.81 4.88 -10.22
CA ARG A 115 -11.00 4.93 -8.99
C ARG A 115 -11.30 6.16 -8.16
N ASP A 116 -10.77 6.19 -6.93
CA ASP A 116 -10.93 7.34 -6.03
C ASP A 116 -10.51 8.65 -6.72
N PRO A 117 -11.36 9.70 -6.74
CA PRO A 117 -11.03 10.97 -7.37
C PRO A 117 -9.72 11.59 -6.90
N ASP A 118 -9.42 11.52 -5.60
CA ASP A 118 -8.15 12.03 -5.06
C ASP A 118 -6.94 11.28 -5.60
N TYR A 119 -7.08 9.96 -5.83
CA TYR A 119 -6.02 9.18 -6.45
C TYR A 119 -5.86 9.51 -7.93
N GLN A 120 -6.95 9.68 -8.68
CA GLN A 120 -6.90 10.11 -10.08
C GLN A 120 -6.11 11.42 -10.20
N LYS A 121 -6.46 12.43 -9.41
CA LYS A 121 -5.78 13.73 -9.38
C LYS A 121 -4.30 13.60 -9.02
N LEU A 122 -3.98 12.82 -7.98
CA LEU A 122 -2.61 12.60 -7.53
C LEU A 122 -1.76 11.91 -8.60
N ALA A 123 -2.29 10.85 -9.24
CA ALA A 123 -1.59 10.10 -10.28
C ALA A 123 -1.30 10.98 -11.50
N VAL A 124 -2.30 11.72 -11.98
CA VAL A 124 -2.14 12.61 -13.14
C VAL A 124 -1.15 13.74 -12.85
N LYS A 125 -1.23 14.40 -11.68
CA LYS A 125 -0.24 15.42 -11.26
C LYS A 125 1.18 14.83 -11.18
N GLY A 126 1.31 13.60 -10.69
CA GLY A 126 2.60 12.88 -10.64
C GLY A 126 3.18 12.62 -12.02
N LEU A 127 2.35 12.22 -12.99
CA LEU A 127 2.77 12.00 -14.39
C LEU A 127 3.21 13.30 -15.08
N ILE A 128 2.46 14.40 -14.90
CA ILE A 128 2.83 15.73 -15.42
C ILE A 128 4.16 16.19 -14.80
N GLY A 129 4.35 16.02 -13.49
CA GLY A 129 5.62 16.30 -12.83
C GLY A 129 6.79 15.46 -13.35
N SER A 130 6.54 14.19 -13.69
CA SER A 130 7.53 13.29 -14.26
C SER A 130 7.86 13.66 -15.72
N SER A 131 6.87 14.06 -16.51
CA SER A 131 7.08 14.48 -17.90
C SER A 131 8.02 15.68 -18.02
N LYS A 132 7.91 16.67 -17.11
CA LYS A 132 8.83 17.84 -17.07
C LYS A 132 10.28 17.40 -16.91
N ARG A 133 10.55 16.40 -16.06
CA ARG A 133 11.91 15.85 -15.89
C ARG A 133 12.41 15.12 -17.13
N VAL A 134 11.55 14.34 -17.79
CA VAL A 134 11.88 13.62 -19.01
C VAL A 134 12.14 14.59 -20.16
N LEU A 135 11.31 15.63 -20.32
CA LEU A 135 11.48 16.67 -21.35
C LEU A 135 12.81 17.41 -21.19
N GLY A 136 13.24 17.72 -19.95
CA GLY A 136 14.54 18.36 -19.68
C GLY A 136 15.75 17.52 -20.11
N GLY A 137 15.62 16.20 -20.22
CA GLY A 137 16.69 15.28 -20.65
C GLY A 137 16.57 14.77 -22.09
N THR A 138 15.46 15.05 -22.79
CA THR A 138 15.18 14.52 -24.13
C THR A 138 15.65 15.48 -25.20
N LYS A 139 16.43 14.96 -26.18
CA LYS A 139 16.98 15.74 -27.33
C LYS A 139 16.21 15.53 -28.64
N SER A 140 15.39 14.46 -28.73
CA SER A 140 14.65 14.13 -29.97
C SER A 140 13.38 14.99 -30.01
N GLU A 141 13.24 15.78 -31.07
CA GLU A 141 12.09 16.67 -31.31
C GLU A 141 10.78 15.90 -31.43
N ASP A 142 10.76 14.76 -32.11
CA ASP A 142 9.57 13.91 -32.24
C ASP A 142 9.09 13.38 -30.89
N LYS A 143 10.03 12.95 -30.02
CA LYS A 143 9.69 12.51 -28.66
C LYS A 143 9.20 13.65 -27.80
N ILE A 144 9.80 14.84 -27.92
CA ILE A 144 9.36 16.04 -27.22
C ILE A 144 7.93 16.40 -27.62
N LYS A 145 7.63 16.36 -28.93
CA LYS A 145 6.29 16.64 -29.45
C LYS A 145 5.28 15.62 -28.93
N ALA A 146 5.57 14.33 -29.06
CA ALA A 146 4.68 13.26 -28.58
C ALA A 146 4.39 13.36 -27.07
N ILE A 147 5.42 13.61 -26.24
CA ILE A 147 5.24 13.80 -24.79
C ILE A 147 4.37 15.03 -24.50
N LYS A 148 4.57 16.15 -25.21
CA LYS A 148 3.74 17.36 -25.02
C LYS A 148 2.28 17.11 -25.35
N GLU A 149 2.00 16.35 -26.42
CA GLU A 149 0.62 15.95 -26.78
C GLU A 149 -0.01 15.08 -25.66
N GLY A 150 0.75 14.12 -25.11
CA GLY A 150 0.28 13.31 -23.98
C GLY A 150 0.03 14.14 -22.72
N VAL A 151 0.92 15.08 -22.43
CA VAL A 151 0.77 15.99 -21.27
C VAL A 151 -0.46 16.87 -21.42
N ALA A 152 -0.74 17.40 -22.60
CA ALA A 152 -1.91 18.23 -22.87
C ALA A 152 -3.22 17.48 -22.53
N VAL A 153 -3.31 16.18 -22.85
CA VAL A 153 -4.46 15.33 -22.47
C VAL A 153 -4.62 15.24 -20.96
N LEU A 154 -3.51 15.09 -20.24
CA LEU A 154 -3.52 14.99 -18.77
C LEU A 154 -3.87 16.34 -18.11
N GLU A 155 -3.42 17.43 -18.66
CA GLU A 155 -3.74 18.79 -18.18
C GLU A 155 -5.20 19.14 -18.41
N ASP A 156 -5.78 18.84 -19.59
CA ASP A 156 -7.20 18.97 -19.89
C ASP A 156 -8.08 18.17 -18.90
N PHE A 157 -7.63 16.93 -18.59
CA PHE A 157 -8.31 16.14 -17.56
C PHE A 157 -8.31 16.84 -16.19
N LEU A 158 -7.19 17.44 -15.76
CA LEU A 158 -7.12 18.13 -14.46
C LEU A 158 -7.99 19.38 -14.46
N GLU A 159 -8.03 20.12 -15.54
CA GLU A 159 -8.89 21.30 -15.67
C GLU A 159 -10.38 20.92 -15.50
N LYS A 160 -10.83 19.92 -16.25
CA LYS A 160 -12.21 19.38 -16.13
C LYS A 160 -12.48 18.84 -14.72
N PHE A 161 -11.50 18.15 -14.12
CA PHE A 161 -11.61 17.62 -12.77
C PHE A 161 -11.88 18.72 -11.73
N GLU A 162 -11.19 19.86 -11.84
CA GLU A 162 -11.35 21.00 -10.93
C GLU A 162 -12.67 21.72 -11.20
N LEU A 163 -13.05 21.95 -12.46
CA LEU A 163 -14.32 22.58 -12.84
C LEU A 163 -15.52 21.81 -12.32
N GLU A 164 -15.48 20.48 -12.41
CA GLU A 164 -16.55 19.59 -11.94
C GLU A 164 -16.50 19.34 -10.43
N ASN A 165 -15.53 19.89 -9.71
CA ASN A 165 -15.32 19.65 -8.27
C ASN A 165 -15.28 18.16 -7.89
N ARG A 166 -14.67 17.30 -8.72
CA ARG A 166 -14.71 15.84 -8.57
C ARG A 166 -14.12 15.33 -7.25
N SER A 167 -13.23 16.09 -6.61
CA SER A 167 -12.71 15.74 -5.26
C SER A 167 -13.83 15.58 -4.21
N LYS A 168 -14.97 16.28 -4.36
CA LYS A 168 -16.13 16.14 -3.45
C LYS A 168 -16.87 14.80 -3.62
N LEU A 169 -16.62 14.10 -4.72
CA LEU A 169 -17.23 12.78 -4.99
C LEU A 169 -16.42 11.63 -4.39
N ASN A 170 -15.34 11.93 -3.68
CA ASN A 170 -14.52 10.92 -3.06
C ASN A 170 -15.25 10.17 -1.93
N PHE A 171 -15.19 8.85 -1.96
CA PHE A 171 -15.78 7.99 -0.93
C PHE A 171 -14.70 7.60 0.09
N ALA A 172 -14.58 8.37 1.18
CA ALA A 172 -13.62 8.09 2.24
C ALA A 172 -13.77 6.66 2.79
N TYR A 173 -12.63 5.99 3.03
CA TYR A 173 -12.63 4.63 3.55
C TYR A 173 -12.80 4.60 5.06
N LEU A 174 -13.67 3.72 5.54
CA LEU A 174 -13.71 3.29 6.94
C LEU A 174 -12.54 2.34 7.21
N ALA A 175 -11.95 2.43 8.40
CA ALA A 175 -10.94 1.49 8.83
C ALA A 175 -11.54 0.06 8.93
N HIS A 176 -10.76 -0.95 8.54
CA HIS A 176 -11.21 -2.36 8.63
C HIS A 176 -11.65 -2.74 10.05
N SER A 177 -10.98 -2.24 11.09
CA SER A 177 -11.35 -2.49 12.49
C SER A 177 -12.77 -2.04 12.88
N ILE A 178 -13.33 -1.04 12.17
CA ILE A 178 -14.70 -0.59 12.34
C ILE A 178 -15.64 -1.59 11.69
N ILE A 179 -15.35 -2.01 10.45
CA ILE A 179 -16.17 -2.98 9.71
C ILE A 179 -16.22 -4.31 10.43
N ALA A 180 -15.10 -4.78 10.95
CA ALA A 180 -14.97 -6.02 11.70
C ALA A 180 -15.76 -6.05 13.03
N SER A 181 -16.26 -4.90 13.51
CA SER A 181 -17.14 -4.84 14.70
C SER A 181 -18.61 -5.15 14.41
N PHE A 182 -18.96 -5.27 13.12
CA PHE A 182 -20.29 -5.65 12.66
C PHE A 182 -20.36 -7.14 12.28
N PRO A 183 -21.57 -7.74 12.22
CA PRO A 183 -21.74 -9.10 11.71
C PRO A 183 -21.18 -9.26 10.29
N LYS A 184 -20.89 -10.49 9.89
CA LYS A 184 -20.46 -10.73 8.50
C LYS A 184 -21.58 -10.42 7.52
N PRO A 185 -21.27 -9.82 6.34
CA PRO A 185 -22.28 -9.54 5.32
C PRO A 185 -22.85 -10.83 4.72
N SER A 186 -24.14 -10.81 4.42
CA SER A 186 -24.82 -11.93 3.71
C SER A 186 -24.49 -11.96 2.21
N ASN A 187 -24.20 -10.80 1.62
CA ASN A 187 -23.78 -10.68 0.23
C ASN A 187 -22.36 -11.27 0.06
N LYS A 188 -22.20 -12.24 -0.85
CA LYS A 188 -20.92 -12.94 -1.08
C LYS A 188 -19.80 -11.99 -1.52
N LEU A 189 -20.09 -11.05 -2.43
CA LEU A 189 -19.09 -10.10 -2.94
C LEU A 189 -18.63 -9.14 -1.86
N ALA A 190 -19.56 -8.62 -1.04
CA ALA A 190 -19.23 -7.78 0.11
C ALA A 190 -18.43 -8.56 1.18
N ALA A 191 -18.76 -9.84 1.42
CA ALA A 191 -18.01 -10.69 2.33
C ALA A 191 -16.57 -10.90 1.85
N GLU A 192 -16.39 -11.19 0.56
CA GLU A 192 -15.05 -11.31 -0.06
C GLU A 192 -14.26 -9.99 0.03
N PHE A 193 -14.91 -8.85 -0.22
CA PHE A 193 -14.27 -7.54 -0.07
C PHE A 193 -13.76 -7.31 1.36
N VAL A 194 -14.59 -7.59 2.38
CA VAL A 194 -14.21 -7.42 3.79
C VAL A 194 -13.02 -8.33 4.15
N ASP A 195 -13.05 -9.59 3.70
CA ASP A 195 -11.97 -10.56 3.95
C ASP A 195 -10.66 -10.13 3.24
N VAL A 196 -10.74 -9.63 1.99
CA VAL A 196 -9.58 -9.12 1.25
C VAL A 196 -9.05 -7.84 1.88
N TYR A 197 -9.94 -6.92 2.29
CA TYR A 197 -9.53 -5.66 2.90
C TYR A 197 -8.80 -5.87 4.23
N GLY A 198 -9.27 -6.76 5.09
CA GLY A 198 -8.61 -7.11 6.35
C GLY A 198 -7.36 -7.97 6.18
N GLY A 199 -7.42 -8.97 5.29
CA GLY A 199 -6.39 -9.97 5.06
C GLY A 199 -5.31 -9.50 4.10
N ARG A 200 -5.53 -9.68 2.78
CA ARG A 200 -4.54 -9.38 1.73
C ARG A 200 -4.14 -7.90 1.69
N ALA A 201 -5.08 -6.99 1.86
CA ALA A 201 -4.81 -5.55 1.91
C ALA A 201 -4.32 -5.06 3.30
N LYS A 202 -4.37 -5.89 4.34
CA LYS A 202 -3.94 -5.57 5.72
C LYS A 202 -4.58 -4.28 6.27
N GLY A 203 -5.82 -3.99 5.91
CA GLY A 203 -6.53 -2.77 6.27
C GLY A 203 -6.05 -1.50 5.54
N ASN A 204 -5.12 -1.62 4.60
CA ASN A 204 -4.65 -0.51 3.79
C ASN A 204 -5.42 -0.46 2.46
N TYR A 205 -6.32 0.52 2.31
CA TYR A 205 -7.14 0.68 1.10
C TYR A 205 -6.33 0.89 -0.18
N LYS A 206 -5.10 1.38 -0.09
CA LYS A 206 -4.25 1.59 -1.27
C LYS A 206 -3.89 0.27 -1.97
N HIS A 207 -3.78 -0.83 -1.21
CA HIS A 207 -3.51 -2.14 -1.77
C HIS A 207 -4.68 -2.69 -2.61
N LEU A 208 -5.91 -2.22 -2.38
CA LEU A 208 -7.09 -2.61 -3.17
C LEU A 208 -6.99 -2.23 -4.65
N ARG A 209 -6.12 -1.27 -4.99
CA ARG A 209 -5.90 -0.79 -6.37
C ARG A 209 -5.24 -1.80 -7.30
N THR A 210 -4.72 -2.89 -6.75
CA THR A 210 -4.00 -3.94 -7.49
C THR A 210 -4.47 -5.34 -7.15
N LEU A 211 -5.47 -5.46 -6.27
CA LEU A 211 -6.12 -6.70 -5.92
C LEU A 211 -7.43 -6.83 -6.71
N TYR A 212 -7.70 -8.04 -7.18
CA TYR A 212 -8.88 -8.36 -7.99
C TYR A 212 -9.81 -9.29 -7.21
N PRO A 213 -11.15 -9.21 -7.45
CA PRO A 213 -12.10 -10.23 -7.05
C PRO A 213 -11.75 -11.59 -7.66
N LYS A 214 -12.16 -12.69 -7.02
CA LYS A 214 -11.87 -14.05 -7.52
C LYS A 214 -12.46 -14.33 -8.89
N ASP A 215 -13.65 -13.82 -9.14
CA ASP A 215 -14.41 -14.08 -10.36
C ASP A 215 -14.32 -12.94 -11.39
N ASN A 216 -13.45 -11.94 -11.17
CA ASN A 216 -13.32 -10.78 -12.06
C ASN A 216 -11.89 -10.25 -12.08
N ASP A 217 -11.15 -10.57 -13.13
CA ASP A 217 -9.78 -10.10 -13.37
C ASP A 217 -9.73 -8.73 -14.09
N SER A 218 -10.87 -8.15 -14.42
CA SER A 218 -10.95 -6.91 -15.21
C SER A 218 -10.95 -5.66 -14.33
N LEU A 219 -11.60 -5.73 -13.16
CA LEU A 219 -11.78 -4.61 -12.24
C LEU A 219 -11.13 -4.88 -10.90
N THR A 220 -10.31 -3.95 -10.44
CA THR A 220 -9.70 -4.03 -9.10
C THR A 220 -10.70 -3.69 -8.00
N TRP A 221 -10.43 -4.14 -6.77
CA TRP A 221 -11.33 -3.97 -5.64
C TRP A 221 -11.68 -2.51 -5.31
N ASP A 222 -10.79 -1.55 -5.55
CA ASP A 222 -11.09 -0.12 -5.37
C ASP A 222 -12.18 0.37 -6.35
N ILE A 223 -12.16 -0.10 -7.61
CA ILE A 223 -13.18 0.24 -8.61
C ILE A 223 -14.50 -0.45 -8.27
N VAL A 224 -14.49 -1.75 -8.00
CA VAL A 224 -15.69 -2.51 -7.63
C VAL A 224 -16.36 -1.89 -6.39
N ARG A 225 -15.57 -1.58 -5.37
CA ARG A 225 -16.04 -0.92 -4.16
C ARG A 225 -16.70 0.44 -4.47
N ASN A 226 -16.09 1.26 -5.30
CA ASN A 226 -16.65 2.58 -5.63
C ASN A 226 -17.96 2.46 -6.42
N GLN A 227 -18.07 1.48 -7.32
CA GLN A 227 -19.31 1.20 -8.04
C GLN A 227 -20.45 0.78 -7.09
N GLU A 228 -20.17 -0.16 -6.18
CA GLU A 228 -21.15 -0.64 -5.21
C GLU A 228 -21.60 0.46 -4.24
N VAL A 229 -20.65 1.26 -3.73
CA VAL A 229 -20.99 2.41 -2.87
C VAL A 229 -21.88 3.42 -3.61
N LYS A 230 -21.60 3.69 -4.88
CA LYS A 230 -22.41 4.60 -5.70
C LYS A 230 -23.83 4.07 -5.87
N LEU A 231 -24.00 2.79 -6.22
CA LEU A 231 -25.32 2.14 -6.36
C LEU A 231 -26.11 2.18 -5.04
N LEU A 232 -25.46 1.84 -3.92
CA LEU A 232 -26.11 1.89 -2.60
C LEU A 232 -26.52 3.31 -2.20
N LYS A 233 -25.67 4.30 -2.48
CA LYS A 233 -25.96 5.71 -2.23
C LYS A 233 -27.17 6.19 -3.04
N GLU A 234 -27.24 5.84 -4.31
CA GLU A 234 -28.36 6.15 -5.19
C GLU A 234 -29.65 5.47 -4.71
N LYS A 235 -29.59 4.20 -4.30
CA LYS A 235 -30.72 3.46 -3.72
C LYS A 235 -31.26 4.14 -2.46
N ILE A 236 -30.38 4.50 -1.52
CA ILE A 236 -30.74 5.17 -0.27
C ILE A 236 -31.39 6.54 -0.56
N ALA A 237 -30.81 7.32 -1.48
CA ALA A 237 -31.35 8.63 -1.87
C ALA A 237 -32.73 8.49 -2.52
N LYS A 238 -32.92 7.54 -3.44
CA LYS A 238 -34.20 7.28 -4.11
C LYS A 238 -35.31 6.89 -3.12
N ASN A 239 -34.97 6.07 -2.13
CA ASN A 239 -35.91 5.54 -1.15
C ASN A 239 -36.09 6.49 0.07
N SER A 240 -35.36 7.60 0.12
CA SER A 240 -35.27 8.47 1.32
C SER A 240 -35.01 7.68 2.62
N ALA A 241 -34.27 6.59 2.52
CA ALA A 241 -34.06 5.67 3.62
C ALA A 241 -33.20 6.30 4.73
N LYS A 242 -33.63 6.10 6.00
CA LYS A 242 -32.83 6.52 7.15
C LYS A 242 -31.57 5.66 7.26
N LEU A 243 -30.46 6.29 7.65
CA LEU A 243 -29.18 5.59 7.86
C LEU A 243 -29.10 4.87 9.22
N PHE A 244 -29.83 5.37 10.22
CA PHE A 244 -29.86 4.81 11.56
C PHE A 244 -31.29 4.60 12.01
N GLY A 245 -31.53 3.52 12.75
CA GLY A 245 -32.75 3.22 13.46
C GLY A 245 -32.93 4.11 14.71
N GLU A 246 -34.08 3.98 15.37
CA GLU A 246 -34.40 4.73 16.58
C GLU A 246 -33.47 4.37 17.77
N ASP A 247 -32.95 3.14 17.80
CA ASP A 247 -31.98 2.65 18.76
C ASP A 247 -30.53 3.11 18.47
N GLY A 248 -30.33 3.90 17.41
CA GLY A 248 -29.02 4.37 16.95
C GLY A 248 -28.16 3.31 16.24
N SER A 249 -28.71 2.12 15.95
CA SER A 249 -28.02 1.11 15.13
C SER A 249 -28.09 1.51 13.64
N PRO A 250 -27.08 1.14 12.82
CA PRO A 250 -27.19 1.29 11.38
C PRO A 250 -28.34 0.45 10.83
N THR A 251 -29.12 1.03 9.92
CA THR A 251 -30.13 0.28 9.15
C THR A 251 -29.47 -0.71 8.21
N GLU A 252 -30.21 -1.67 7.65
CA GLU A 252 -29.70 -2.67 6.73
C GLU A 252 -29.03 -2.03 5.49
N ASP A 253 -29.67 -1.04 4.89
CA ASP A 253 -29.10 -0.31 3.75
C ASP A 253 -27.82 0.42 4.11
N HIS A 254 -27.75 1.02 5.30
CA HIS A 254 -26.52 1.65 5.79
C HIS A 254 -25.44 0.62 6.14
N LEU A 255 -25.81 -0.51 6.73
CA LEU A 255 -24.89 -1.60 7.06
C LEU A 255 -24.25 -2.16 5.78
N ASN A 256 -25.02 -2.29 4.69
CA ASN A 256 -24.46 -2.66 3.39
C ASN A 256 -23.41 -1.67 2.88
N MET A 257 -23.60 -0.35 3.09
CA MET A 257 -22.55 0.64 2.77
C MET A 257 -21.31 0.50 3.67
N ILE A 258 -21.50 0.21 4.96
CA ILE A 258 -20.40 0.00 5.92
C ILE A 258 -19.53 -1.20 5.50
N TYR A 259 -20.15 -2.28 5.01
CA TYR A 259 -19.41 -3.43 4.48
C TYR A 259 -18.52 -3.07 3.30
N TRP A 260 -18.90 -2.11 2.48
CA TRP A 260 -18.08 -1.52 1.43
C TRP A 260 -17.16 -0.40 1.94
N ALA A 261 -16.81 -0.42 3.23
CA ALA A 261 -15.91 0.52 3.87
C ALA A 261 -16.32 2.00 3.68
N TYR A 262 -17.61 2.31 3.66
CA TYR A 262 -18.08 3.68 3.50
C TYR A 262 -19.25 4.01 4.42
N SER A 263 -19.29 5.26 4.88
CA SER A 263 -20.45 5.86 5.54
C SER A 263 -20.43 7.37 5.35
N PRO A 264 -21.57 8.01 5.03
CA PRO A 264 -21.65 9.47 5.04
C PRO A 264 -21.67 10.06 6.46
N GLN A 265 -21.87 9.22 7.50
CA GLN A 265 -21.85 9.61 8.92
C GLN A 265 -20.81 8.80 9.71
N THR A 266 -19.57 8.94 9.29
CA THR A 266 -18.42 8.16 9.82
C THR A 266 -18.31 8.21 11.33
N ASP A 267 -18.52 9.37 11.97
CA ASP A 267 -18.33 9.52 13.41
C ASP A 267 -19.39 8.79 14.22
N LYS A 268 -20.64 8.76 13.73
CA LYS A 268 -21.71 7.97 14.39
C LYS A 268 -21.42 6.47 14.28
N VAL A 269 -20.93 6.01 13.12
CA VAL A 269 -20.56 4.60 12.94
C VAL A 269 -19.41 4.22 13.86
N LYS A 270 -18.37 5.05 13.99
CA LYS A 270 -17.26 4.83 14.93
C LYS A 270 -17.75 4.72 16.38
N SER A 271 -18.55 5.70 16.81
CA SER A 271 -19.11 5.70 18.18
C SER A 271 -19.97 4.47 18.47
N PHE A 272 -20.75 4.00 17.50
CA PHE A 272 -21.54 2.77 17.62
C PHE A 272 -20.64 1.53 17.72
N ALA A 273 -19.62 1.44 16.87
CA ALA A 273 -18.65 0.35 16.87
C ALA A 273 -17.88 0.24 18.21
N GLU A 274 -17.47 1.37 18.78
CA GLU A 274 -16.79 1.44 20.08
C GLU A 274 -17.70 0.96 21.24
N LYS A 275 -18.96 1.41 21.26
CA LYS A 275 -19.94 0.97 22.27
C LYS A 275 -20.17 -0.55 22.23
N ASN A 276 -20.18 -1.14 21.03
CA ASN A 276 -20.36 -2.58 20.89
C ASN A 276 -19.15 -3.38 21.36
N LYS A 277 -17.92 -2.88 21.14
CA LYS A 277 -16.70 -3.53 21.67
C LYS A 277 -16.70 -3.58 23.19
N THR A 278 -17.02 -2.48 23.85
CA THR A 278 -17.06 -2.41 25.32
C THR A 278 -18.14 -3.30 25.94
N LYS A 279 -19.30 -3.47 25.27
CA LYS A 279 -20.35 -4.42 25.67
C LYS A 279 -19.91 -5.88 25.52
N GLY A 280 -19.15 -6.21 24.47
CA GLY A 280 -18.62 -7.56 24.23
C GLY A 280 -17.57 -7.96 25.26
N GLU A 281 -16.70 -7.05 25.67
CA GLU A 281 -15.69 -7.30 26.71
C GLU A 281 -16.29 -7.50 28.09
N LYS A 282 -17.29 -6.69 28.46
CA LYS A 282 -18.01 -6.85 29.74
C LYS A 282 -18.76 -8.19 29.84
N ARG A 283 -19.28 -8.73 28.73
CA ARG A 283 -19.93 -10.05 28.71
C ARG A 283 -18.96 -11.21 28.85
N LYS A 284 -17.72 -11.06 28.38
CA LYS A 284 -16.66 -12.08 28.54
C LYS A 284 -16.08 -12.12 29.96
N SER A 285 -16.05 -11.00 30.65
CA SER A 285 -15.55 -10.92 32.05
C SER A 285 -16.56 -11.34 33.09
N SER A 286 -17.85 -11.53 32.76
CA SER A 286 -18.93 -11.91 33.65
C SER A 286 -19.43 -13.34 33.48
N ALA A 287 -18.75 -14.18 32.70
CA ALA A 287 -19.08 -15.62 32.66
C ALA A 287 -18.52 -16.29 33.91
N PRO A 288 -19.38 -16.99 34.72
CA PRO A 288 -18.91 -17.69 35.90
C PRO A 288 -17.98 -18.84 35.45
N SER A 289 -16.80 -18.90 36.08
CA SER A 289 -15.91 -20.07 35.98
C SER A 289 -16.68 -21.26 36.62
N SER A 290 -17.05 -22.22 35.79
CA SER A 290 -17.52 -23.50 36.28
C SER A 290 -16.34 -24.27 36.86
N ASP A 291 -16.22 -24.16 38.15
CA ASP A 291 -15.34 -24.97 39.00
C ASP A 291 -15.88 -26.40 38.97
N SER A 292 -15.30 -27.29 38.23
CA SER A 292 -15.53 -28.73 38.30
C SER A 292 -14.48 -29.33 39.20
N SER A 293 -14.74 -29.32 40.52
CA SER A 293 -14.07 -30.18 41.47
C SER A 293 -14.43 -31.64 41.16
N SER A 294 -13.53 -32.38 40.59
CA SER A 294 -13.59 -33.84 40.56
C SER A 294 -12.98 -34.39 41.84
N ASP A 295 -13.86 -34.86 42.67
CA ASP A 295 -13.56 -35.65 43.86
C ASP A 295 -13.04 -37.01 43.41
N SER A 296 -11.83 -37.37 43.84
CA SER A 296 -11.18 -38.64 43.62
C SER A 296 -11.38 -39.51 44.84
N GLU A 297 -12.32 -40.46 44.80
CA GLU A 297 -12.36 -41.54 45.76
C GLU A 297 -11.60 -42.78 45.24
N GLU A 298 -10.66 -43.15 46.05
CA GLU A 298 -9.80 -44.30 46.07
C GLU A 298 -10.62 -45.57 46.45
N GLU A 299 -10.63 -46.62 45.63
CA GLU A 299 -10.85 -47.94 46.17
C GLU A 299 -9.92 -48.99 45.53
N GLN A 300 -9.12 -49.56 46.44
CA GLN A 300 -8.25 -50.72 46.26
C GLN A 300 -9.05 -52.03 46.21
N LYS A 301 -8.54 -52.97 45.54
CA LYS A 301 -8.34 -54.40 45.85
C LYS A 301 -8.85 -55.46 44.90
N LYS A 302 -7.87 -56.28 44.60
CA LYS A 302 -7.79 -57.76 44.56
C LYS A 302 -8.04 -58.47 43.22
N SER A 303 -6.93 -58.81 42.61
CA SER A 303 -6.35 -60.19 42.56
C SER A 303 -7.16 -61.34 41.97
N LYS A 304 -6.42 -62.08 41.18
CA LYS A 304 -6.37 -63.54 40.85
C LYS A 304 -6.92 -63.92 39.50
N LYS A 305 -5.94 -64.24 38.57
CA LYS A 305 -5.43 -65.62 38.36
C LYS A 305 -6.30 -66.57 37.51
N ARG A 306 -5.67 -67.03 36.48
CA ARG A 306 -5.73 -68.35 35.78
C ARG A 306 -6.19 -68.31 34.33
N ARG A 307 -5.19 -68.68 33.47
CA ARG A 307 -5.15 -69.88 32.61
C ARG A 307 -6.21 -69.96 31.50
N SER A 308 -5.80 -69.86 30.29
CA SER A 308 -5.26 -70.92 29.40
C SER A 308 -4.64 -70.23 28.19
#